data_1c09ce4bd8e4101d8804aa49f6002dab
#
_entry.id   1c09ce4bd8e4101d8804aa49f6002dab
#
_cell.length_a   1.000
_cell.length_b   1.000
_cell.length_c   1.000
_cell.angle_alpha   90.00
_cell.angle_beta   90.00
_cell.angle_gamma   90.00
#
_symmetry.space_group_name_H-M   'P 1'
#
loop_
_entity.id
_entity.type
_entity.pdbx_description
1 polymer ?
#
loop_
_entity_poly.entity_id
_entity_poly.type
_entity_poly.pdbx_seq_one_letter_code
_entity_poly.pdbx_strand_id
1 'polypeptide(L)' 'MKDAINKIVVTTEDNRALEITVLLVFELPEFNKKYVLYYLENDNADENVTMFISEFNPITNEIKEIDKDEIDIIKN' A
#
# COMPACT_ATOMS: atom_id res chain seq x y z
N MET A 1 20.46 -9.91 8.03
CA MET A 1 19.78 -9.93 7.79
C MET A 1 19.12 -9.56 7.01
N LYS A 2 18.71 -9.92 6.60
CA LYS A 2 18.19 -9.65 5.83
C LYS A 2 17.05 -9.19 5.82
N ASP A 3 16.87 -8.71 5.39
CA ASP A 3 15.80 -7.99 5.37
C ASP A 3 14.78 -8.46 4.53
N ALA A 4 13.67 -8.78 5.02
CA ALA A 4 12.61 -9.23 4.26
C ALA A 4 11.96 -8.06 3.60
N ILE A 5 12.43 -7.68 2.48
CA ILE A 5 11.77 -6.69 1.71
C ILE A 5 10.66 -7.38 0.97
N ASN A 6 9.43 -7.07 1.32
CA ASN A 6 8.28 -7.69 0.70
C ASN A 6 7.85 -6.90 -0.51
N LYS A 7 8.34 -7.30 -1.67
CA LYS A 7 7.93 -6.70 -2.92
C LYS A 7 6.85 -7.56 -3.53
N ILE A 8 5.74 -6.95 -3.89
CA ILE A 8 4.67 -7.66 -4.56
C ILE A 8 4.19 -6.84 -5.73
N VAL A 9 3.55 -7.51 -6.67
CA VAL A 9 2.92 -6.83 -7.79
C VAL A 9 1.43 -6.77 -7.52
N VAL A 10 0.89 -5.58 -7.57
CA VAL A 10 -0.54 -5.38 -7.34
C VAL A 10 -1.17 -4.81 -8.60
N THR A 11 -2.49 -4.90 -8.67
CA THR A 11 -3.25 -4.35 -9.77
C THR A 11 -3.96 -3.10 -9.30
N THR A 12 -3.77 -2.01 -10.00
CA THR A 12 -4.40 -0.75 -9.67
C THR A 12 -5.81 -0.70 -10.23
N GLU A 13 -6.55 0.35 -9.86
CA GLU A 13 -7.91 0.52 -10.35
C GLU A 13 -7.94 0.69 -11.86
N ASP A 14 -6.85 1.19 -12.44
CA ASP A 14 -6.74 1.31 -13.89
C ASP A 14 -6.41 0.00 -14.55
N ASN A 15 -6.37 -1.08 -13.77
CA ASN A 15 -6.03 -2.39 -14.31
C ASN A 15 -4.59 -2.48 -14.76
N ARG A 16 -3.71 -1.80 -14.06
CA ARG A 16 -2.28 -1.82 -14.36
C ARG A 16 -1.54 -2.57 -13.27
N ALA A 17 -0.47 -3.23 -13.69
CA ALA A 17 0.40 -3.91 -12.72
C ALA A 17 1.37 -2.89 -12.14
N LEU A 18 1.54 -2.94 -10.82
CA LEU A 18 2.42 -2.03 -10.12
C LEU A 18 3.20 -2.80 -9.08
N GLU A 19 4.52 -2.68 -9.12
CA GLU A 19 5.35 -3.32 -8.10
C GLU A 19 5.52 -2.37 -6.93
N ILE A 20 5.18 -2.86 -5.73
CA ILE A 20 5.26 -2.04 -4.53
C ILE A 20 6.12 -2.76 -3.49
N THR A 21 6.69 -1.99 -2.59
CA THR A 21 7.40 -2.53 -1.44
C THR A 21 6.51 -2.36 -0.21
N VAL A 22 6.07 -3.47 0.33
CA VAL A 22 5.09 -3.46 1.42
C VAL A 22 5.80 -3.23 2.74
N LEU A 23 5.31 -2.26 3.49
CA LEU A 23 5.80 -2.00 4.83
C LEU A 23 4.91 -2.64 5.87
N LEU A 24 3.61 -2.57 5.66
CA LEU A 24 2.66 -3.06 6.65
C LEU A 24 1.33 -3.34 5.98
N VAL A 25 0.71 -4.43 6.37
CA VAL A 25 -0.67 -4.73 5.98
C VAL A 25 -1.48 -4.78 7.26
N PHE A 26 -2.60 -4.08 7.30
CA PHE A 26 -3.41 -4.03 8.50
C PHE A 26 -4.88 -3.97 8.13
N GLU A 27 -5.72 -4.24 9.12
CA GLU A 27 -7.16 -4.26 8.93
C GLU A 27 -7.80 -3.29 9.91
N LEU A 28 -8.78 -2.54 9.43
CA LEU A 28 -9.58 -1.67 10.29
C LEU A 28 -10.96 -2.28 10.42
N PRO A 29 -11.31 -2.81 11.58
CA PRO A 29 -12.63 -3.42 11.76
C PRO A 29 -13.77 -2.42 11.55
N GLU A 30 -13.50 -1.14 11.79
CA GLU A 30 -14.53 -0.12 11.62
C GLU A 30 -15.06 -0.08 10.21
N PHE A 31 -14.18 -0.32 9.24
CA PHE A 31 -14.58 -0.30 7.84
C PHE A 31 -14.66 -1.69 7.25
N ASN A 32 -14.25 -2.68 8.02
CA ASN A 32 -14.22 -4.06 7.56
C ASN A 32 -13.39 -4.19 6.28
N LYS A 33 -12.26 -3.50 6.26
CA LYS A 33 -11.38 -3.46 5.09
C LYS A 33 -9.95 -3.66 5.50
N LYS A 34 -9.16 -4.13 4.56
CA LYS A 34 -7.72 -4.28 4.75
C LYS A 34 -7.00 -3.22 3.96
N TYR A 35 -5.85 -2.80 4.49
CA TYR A 35 -5.06 -1.73 3.91
C TYR A 35 -3.61 -2.14 3.82
N VAL A 36 -2.90 -1.52 2.90
CA VAL A 36 -1.47 -1.75 2.76
C VAL A 36 -0.75 -0.41 2.81
N LEU A 37 0.28 -0.36 3.62
CA LEU A 37 1.21 0.76 3.66
C LEU A 37 2.43 0.36 2.86
N TYR A 38 2.78 1.14 1.86
CA TYR A 38 3.84 0.75 0.95
C TYR A 38 4.56 1.97 0.41
N TYR A 39 5.67 1.72 -0.27
CA TYR A 39 6.33 2.76 -1.02
C TYR A 39 6.78 2.19 -2.36
N LEU A 40 7.11 3.10 -3.27
CA LEU A 40 7.56 2.73 -4.60
C LEU A 40 9.05 3.01 -4.67
N GLU A 41 9.79 2.03 -5.13
CA GLU A 41 11.21 2.23 -5.33
C GLU A 41 11.43 3.02 -6.60
N ASN A 42 12.23 4.04 -6.50
CA ASN A 42 12.56 4.85 -7.63
C ASN A 42 14.00 4.68 -7.95
N ASP A 43 14.35 4.90 -9.18
CA ASP A 43 15.73 4.92 -9.58
C ASP A 43 16.45 6.13 -9.09
N ASN A 44 15.74 7.14 -8.69
CA ASN A 44 16.36 8.32 -8.13
C ASN A 44 16.82 7.99 -6.75
N ALA A 45 18.05 8.10 -6.51
CA ALA A 45 18.58 7.81 -5.22
C ALA A 45 18.28 8.92 -4.25
N ASP A 46 17.07 9.38 -4.25
CA ASP A 46 16.67 10.38 -3.32
C ASP A 46 16.44 9.76 -1.99
N GLU A 47 16.81 10.43 -0.99
CA GLU A 47 16.65 9.93 0.35
C GLU A 47 15.23 9.98 0.81
N ASN A 48 14.40 10.75 0.12
CA ASN A 48 13.03 10.92 0.52
C ASN A 48 12.16 9.86 -0.14
N VAL A 49 11.55 9.05 0.66
CA VAL A 49 10.65 8.02 0.18
C VAL A 49 9.23 8.43 0.52
N THR A 50 8.37 8.44 -0.46
CA THR A 50 6.97 8.76 -0.22
C THR A 50 6.21 7.48 0.08
N MET A 51 5.56 7.46 1.22
CA MET A 51 4.76 6.31 1.60
C MET A 51 3.32 6.53 1.21
N PHE A 52 2.69 5.43 0.83
CA PHE A 52 1.30 5.46 0.38
C PHE A 52 0.47 4.48 1.18
N ILE A 53 -0.80 4.76 1.32
CA ILE A 53 -1.75 3.85 1.93
C ILE A 53 -2.87 3.63 0.94
N SER A 54 -3.22 2.37 0.71
CA SER A 54 -4.31 2.02 -0.18
C SER A 54 -5.11 0.89 0.41
N GLU A 55 -6.37 0.78 0.02
CA GLU A 55 -7.16 -0.38 0.35
C GLU A 55 -6.59 -1.58 -0.41
N PHE A 56 -6.50 -2.72 0.23
CA PHE A 56 -5.82 -3.86 -0.35
C PHE A 56 -6.68 -5.10 -0.27
N ASN A 57 -6.76 -5.81 -1.39
CA ASN A 57 -7.45 -7.10 -1.43
C ASN A 57 -6.39 -8.19 -1.59
N PRO A 58 -6.09 -8.93 -0.52
CA PRO A 58 -5.02 -9.93 -0.60
C PRO A 58 -5.36 -11.13 -1.47
N ILE A 59 -6.64 -11.33 -1.77
CA ILE A 59 -7.03 -12.46 -2.60
C ILE A 59 -6.71 -12.18 -4.05
N THR A 60 -6.97 -10.97 -4.50
CA THR A 60 -6.76 -10.60 -5.90
C THR A 60 -5.52 -9.75 -6.11
N ASN A 61 -4.88 -9.32 -5.03
CA ASN A 61 -3.74 -8.40 -5.07
C ASN A 61 -4.10 -7.08 -5.73
N GLU A 62 -5.31 -6.62 -5.48
CA GLU A 62 -5.77 -5.35 -6.02
C GLU A 62 -5.67 -4.27 -4.97
N ILE A 63 -5.34 -3.06 -5.39
CA ILE A 63 -5.35 -1.91 -4.50
C ILE A 63 -6.29 -0.85 -5.03
N LYS A 64 -6.85 -0.08 -4.12
CA LYS A 64 -7.76 1.02 -4.45
C LYS A 64 -7.37 2.23 -3.64
N GLU A 65 -7.61 3.39 -4.24
CA GLU A 65 -7.46 4.63 -3.49
C GLU A 65 -8.48 4.69 -2.38
N ILE A 66 -8.09 5.28 -1.27
CA ILE A 66 -9.01 5.43 -0.15
C ILE A 66 -9.44 6.88 -0.04
N ASP A 67 -10.60 7.06 0.59
CA ASP A 67 -11.18 8.39 0.76
C ASP A 67 -10.38 9.19 1.79
N LYS A 68 -10.47 10.49 1.65
CA LYS A 68 -9.83 11.38 2.60
C LYS A 68 -10.25 11.12 4.02
N ASP A 69 -11.53 10.83 4.21
CA ASP A 69 -12.04 10.57 5.55
C ASP A 69 -11.39 9.34 6.17
N GLU A 70 -11.18 8.32 5.38
CA GLU A 70 -10.50 7.13 5.86
C GLU A 70 -9.05 7.41 6.18
N ILE A 71 -8.41 8.23 5.38
CA ILE A 71 -7.02 8.59 5.63
C ILE A 71 -6.88 9.32 6.95
N ASP A 72 -7.80 10.22 7.23
CA ASP A 72 -7.76 10.97 8.47
C ASP A 72 -7.92 10.07 9.68
N ILE A 73 -8.77 9.08 9.59
CA ILE A 73 -8.96 8.15 10.69
C ILE A 73 -7.71 7.29 10.87
N ILE A 74 -7.11 6.86 9.80
CA ILE A 74 -5.91 6.04 9.87
C ILE A 74 -4.74 6.82 10.48
N LYS A 75 -4.64 8.08 10.16
CA LYS A 75 -3.55 8.91 10.66
C LYS A 75 -3.70 9.24 12.14
N ASN A 76 -4.88 9.17 12.66
CA ASN A 76 -5.09 9.38 14.06
C ASN A 76 -4.94 8.06 14.79
#